data_ea24e0de1085a01f384c5531eb181ae3
#
_entry.id   ea24e0de1085a01f384c5531eb181ae3
#
_cell.length_a   1.000
_cell.length_b   1.000
_cell.length_c   1.000
_cell.angle_alpha   90.00
_cell.angle_beta   90.00
_cell.angle_gamma   90.00
#
_symmetry.space_group_name_H-M   'P 1'
#
loop_
_entity.id
_entity.type
_entity.pdbx_description
1 polymer ?
#
loop_
_entity_poly.entity_id
_entity_poly.type
_entity_poly.pdbx_seq_one_letter_code
_entity_poly.pdbx_strand_id
1 'polypeptide(L)'
;MSGSSPKSISISGVETDITIGKELAAVAQKSKALASRDCFEQLEMYLHGRSHDRVCLLFGLLQTGKNTMLRQAIGRMTKEDLSRIAYIKARRTDNMAMMNRDLKKLFNAGFRYVFIDEVTLMEDFIDSAALFSDVFATMGMKIVLSGTDSLGFWLAMDEELYDRAKSIHTTFIPYREYSRLLGIDSIDEYIRYGGTLRAGELAFDDEDVNAQDASFRDDESTRRYIDTAICKNIQHSLACYESAGISATCTLCMKLES
;
A
#
# COMPACT_ATOMS: atom_id res chain seq x y z
N MET A 1 -24.18 24.63 -23.88
CA MET A 1 -23.92 23.51 -22.95
C MET A 1 -22.88 23.98 -21.93
N SER A 2 -23.37 24.40 -20.78
CA SER A 2 -22.53 24.95 -19.70
C SER A 2 -21.81 23.83 -18.98
N GLY A 3 -20.51 23.76 -19.20
CA GLY A 3 -19.65 22.85 -18.43
C GLY A 3 -19.54 23.36 -17.00
N SER A 4 -20.24 22.72 -16.08
CA SER A 4 -20.03 22.91 -14.64
C SER A 4 -18.65 22.35 -14.27
N SER A 5 -17.75 23.25 -13.89
CA SER A 5 -16.47 22.85 -13.26
C SER A 5 -16.76 21.98 -12.05
N PRO A 6 -16.04 20.87 -11.87
CA PRO A 6 -16.21 20.03 -10.69
C PRO A 6 -15.93 20.86 -9.44
N LYS A 7 -16.91 20.92 -8.53
CA LYS A 7 -16.75 21.57 -7.21
C LYS A 7 -15.61 20.89 -6.49
N SER A 8 -14.64 21.67 -6.02
CA SER A 8 -13.61 21.16 -5.10
C SER A 8 -14.30 20.70 -3.81
N ILE A 9 -14.33 19.41 -3.59
CA ILE A 9 -14.86 18.82 -2.36
C ILE A 9 -13.77 19.02 -1.30
N SER A 10 -14.01 19.88 -0.33
CA SER A 10 -13.19 19.97 0.89
C SER A 10 -13.89 19.19 1.99
N ILE A 11 -13.17 18.27 2.63
CA ILE A 11 -13.68 17.52 3.77
C ILE A 11 -13.10 18.16 5.02
N SER A 12 -13.97 18.76 5.83
CA SER A 12 -13.56 19.37 7.10
C SER A 12 -13.57 18.35 8.24
N GLY A 13 -12.66 18.53 9.20
CA GLY A 13 -12.63 17.74 10.42
C GLY A 13 -12.17 16.28 10.24
N VAL A 14 -11.33 16.00 9.25
CA VAL A 14 -10.62 14.71 9.11
C VAL A 14 -9.51 14.61 10.15
N GLU A 15 -9.24 13.39 10.59
CA GLU A 15 -8.27 13.09 11.65
C GLU A 15 -7.01 12.45 11.09
N THR A 16 -7.13 11.76 9.94
CA THR A 16 -6.00 11.13 9.24
C THR A 16 -5.45 12.01 8.11
N ASP A 17 -4.30 11.64 7.56
CA ASP A 17 -3.64 12.38 6.47
C ASP A 17 -4.27 12.02 5.12
N ILE A 18 -5.25 12.82 4.70
CA ILE A 18 -6.03 12.57 3.49
C ILE A 18 -5.66 13.55 2.38
N THR A 19 -5.24 13.00 1.24
CA THR A 19 -5.01 13.75 0.00
C THR A 19 -6.11 13.45 -1.01
N ILE A 20 -6.72 14.49 -1.59
CA ILE A 20 -7.82 14.41 -2.56
C ILE A 20 -7.66 15.42 -3.70
N GLY A 21 -8.44 15.26 -4.75
CA GLY A 21 -8.65 16.29 -5.79
C GLY A 21 -7.39 16.62 -6.59
N LYS A 22 -7.09 17.91 -6.75
CA LYS A 22 -6.00 18.39 -7.63
C LYS A 22 -4.62 17.97 -7.15
N GLU A 23 -4.39 17.97 -5.85
CA GLU A 23 -3.12 17.56 -5.24
C GLU A 23 -2.83 16.09 -5.54
N LEU A 24 -3.81 15.22 -5.28
CA LEU A 24 -3.70 13.80 -5.60
C LEU A 24 -3.47 13.56 -7.09
N ALA A 25 -4.20 14.27 -7.96
CA ALA A 25 -4.04 14.17 -9.40
C ALA A 25 -2.63 14.59 -9.88
N ALA A 26 -2.05 15.64 -9.28
CA ALA A 26 -0.71 16.12 -9.62
C ALA A 26 0.37 15.08 -9.26
N VAL A 27 0.26 14.47 -8.08
CA VAL A 27 1.17 13.39 -7.64
C VAL A 27 1.03 12.16 -8.54
N ALA A 28 -0.19 11.73 -8.83
CA ALA A 28 -0.47 10.56 -9.66
C ALA A 28 0.01 10.74 -11.12
N GLN A 29 -0.08 11.95 -11.66
CA GLN A 29 0.34 12.24 -13.05
C GLN A 29 1.83 11.97 -13.28
N LYS A 30 2.68 12.21 -12.31
CA LYS A 30 4.13 11.94 -12.40
C LYS A 30 4.43 10.45 -12.62
N SER A 31 3.67 9.58 -12.00
CA SER A 31 3.87 8.13 -12.07
C SER A 31 3.18 7.46 -13.26
N LYS A 32 2.25 8.14 -13.93
CA LYS A 32 1.43 7.59 -15.02
C LYS A 32 2.27 7.09 -16.22
N ALA A 33 3.35 7.79 -16.55
CA ALA A 33 4.20 7.49 -17.70
C ALA A 33 5.25 6.40 -17.39
N LEU A 34 5.42 6.01 -16.12
CA LEU A 34 6.40 4.99 -15.74
C LEU A 34 5.95 3.61 -16.21
N ALA A 35 6.91 2.75 -16.53
CA ALA A 35 6.64 1.35 -16.80
C ALA A 35 6.04 0.66 -15.57
N SER A 36 5.01 -0.14 -15.78
CA SER A 36 4.30 -0.79 -14.67
C SER A 36 4.91 -2.14 -14.32
N ARG A 37 4.81 -2.52 -13.05
CA ARG A 37 5.09 -3.86 -12.56
C ARG A 37 4.13 -4.87 -13.21
N ASP A 38 4.60 -6.11 -13.41
CA ASP A 38 3.78 -7.18 -14.00
C ASP A 38 2.55 -7.48 -13.12
N CYS A 39 2.69 -7.38 -11.80
CA CYS A 39 1.58 -7.57 -10.87
C CYS A 39 0.55 -6.41 -10.87
N PHE A 40 0.81 -5.31 -11.55
CA PHE A 40 -0.07 -4.16 -11.61
C PHE A 40 -1.44 -4.46 -12.24
N GLU A 41 -1.48 -5.38 -13.22
CA GLU A 41 -2.73 -5.81 -13.85
C GLU A 41 -3.73 -6.36 -12.83
N GLN A 42 -3.26 -7.02 -11.76
CA GLN A 42 -4.12 -7.53 -10.71
C GLN A 42 -4.82 -6.41 -9.94
N LEU A 43 -4.13 -5.28 -9.74
CA LEU A 43 -4.71 -4.09 -9.11
C LEU A 43 -5.77 -3.45 -10.00
N GLU A 44 -5.49 -3.32 -11.31
CA GLU A 44 -6.47 -2.81 -12.28
C GLU A 44 -7.71 -3.71 -12.35
N MET A 45 -7.52 -5.03 -12.39
CA MET A 45 -8.65 -5.99 -12.35
C MET A 45 -9.51 -5.84 -11.10
N TYR A 46 -8.90 -5.57 -9.94
CA TYR A 46 -9.66 -5.30 -8.71
C TYR A 46 -10.46 -3.99 -8.80
N LEU A 47 -9.81 -2.89 -9.22
CA LEU A 47 -10.43 -1.57 -9.26
C LEU A 47 -11.61 -1.51 -10.24
N HIS A 48 -11.49 -2.15 -11.40
CA HIS A 48 -12.53 -2.18 -12.43
C HIS A 48 -13.48 -3.39 -12.33
N GLY A 49 -13.18 -4.32 -11.44
CA GLY A 49 -14.01 -5.51 -11.20
C GLY A 49 -15.33 -5.18 -10.51
N ARG A 50 -16.32 -6.07 -10.67
CA ARG A 50 -17.67 -5.92 -10.10
C ARG A 50 -17.79 -6.38 -8.65
N SER A 51 -16.77 -7.00 -8.07
CA SER A 51 -16.78 -7.42 -6.66
C SER A 51 -16.83 -6.21 -5.73
N HIS A 52 -17.78 -6.20 -4.78
CA HIS A 52 -18.02 -5.09 -3.85
C HIS A 52 -17.91 -5.51 -2.38
N ASP A 53 -17.46 -6.74 -2.11
CA ASP A 53 -17.36 -7.34 -0.78
C ASP A 53 -15.91 -7.63 -0.35
N ARG A 54 -14.96 -7.25 -1.18
CA ARG A 54 -13.53 -7.54 -0.97
C ARG A 54 -12.71 -6.26 -0.95
N VAL A 55 -11.64 -6.30 -0.16
CA VAL A 55 -10.57 -5.30 -0.18
C VAL A 55 -9.36 -5.80 -0.99
N CYS A 56 -8.54 -4.92 -1.48
CA CYS A 56 -7.27 -5.27 -2.12
C CYS A 56 -6.12 -5.00 -1.14
N LEU A 57 -5.28 -5.99 -0.90
CA LEU A 57 -4.07 -5.87 -0.10
C LEU A 57 -2.86 -5.85 -1.02
N LEU A 58 -2.13 -4.75 -1.02
CA LEU A 58 -0.89 -4.56 -1.79
C LEU A 58 0.28 -4.46 -0.82
N PHE A 59 1.01 -5.54 -0.61
CA PHE A 59 2.05 -5.61 0.40
C PHE A 59 3.32 -6.29 -0.10
N GLY A 60 4.39 -6.14 0.66
CA GLY A 60 5.69 -6.71 0.34
C GLY A 60 6.83 -5.79 0.73
N LEU A 61 8.05 -6.17 0.38
CA LEU A 61 9.27 -5.50 0.80
C LEU A 61 9.34 -4.03 0.38
N LEU A 62 10.15 -3.28 1.10
CA LEU A 62 10.42 -1.88 0.79
C LEU A 62 11.00 -1.75 -0.63
N GLN A 63 10.67 -0.65 -1.32
CA GLN A 63 11.19 -0.31 -2.65
C GLN A 63 10.87 -1.32 -3.78
N THR A 64 9.80 -2.08 -3.64
CA THR A 64 9.30 -2.99 -4.70
C THR A 64 8.22 -2.35 -5.58
N GLY A 65 7.99 -1.04 -5.45
CA GLY A 65 7.13 -0.27 -6.34
C GLY A 65 5.67 -0.13 -5.89
N LYS A 66 5.31 -0.46 -4.65
CA LYS A 66 3.93 -0.33 -4.14
C LYS A 66 3.34 1.06 -4.34
N ASN A 67 4.02 2.10 -3.82
CA ASN A 67 3.54 3.48 -3.92
C ASN A 67 3.43 3.94 -5.39
N THR A 68 4.39 3.53 -6.24
CA THR A 68 4.32 3.78 -7.69
C THR A 68 3.08 3.14 -8.30
N MET A 69 2.78 1.90 -7.94
CA MET A 69 1.58 1.19 -8.41
C MET A 69 0.29 1.90 -7.97
N LEU A 70 0.18 2.35 -6.70
CA LEU A 70 -0.96 3.11 -6.22
C LEU A 70 -1.15 4.40 -7.04
N ARG A 71 -0.09 5.16 -7.25
CA ARG A 71 -0.11 6.40 -8.03
C ARG A 71 -0.44 6.15 -9.50
N GLN A 72 0.10 5.09 -10.10
CA GLN A 72 -0.24 4.69 -11.47
C GLN A 72 -1.71 4.33 -11.59
N ALA A 73 -2.26 3.57 -10.65
CA ALA A 73 -3.66 3.21 -10.62
C ALA A 73 -4.54 4.48 -10.57
N ILE A 74 -4.25 5.39 -9.65
CA ILE A 74 -4.95 6.67 -9.53
C ILE A 74 -4.82 7.50 -10.83
N GLY A 75 -3.62 7.59 -11.40
CA GLY A 75 -3.35 8.37 -12.62
C GLY A 75 -4.03 7.83 -13.89
N ARG A 76 -4.42 6.55 -13.89
CA ARG A 76 -5.14 5.89 -15.00
C ARG A 76 -6.66 5.95 -14.87
N MET A 77 -7.18 6.36 -13.71
CA MET A 77 -8.62 6.51 -13.51
C MET A 77 -9.21 7.60 -14.39
N THR A 78 -10.50 7.48 -14.68
CA THR A 78 -11.22 8.50 -15.44
C THR A 78 -11.28 9.83 -14.67
N LYS A 79 -11.54 10.94 -15.36
CA LYS A 79 -11.68 12.25 -14.68
C LYS A 79 -12.86 12.26 -13.70
N GLU A 80 -13.89 11.49 -13.97
CA GLU A 80 -15.05 11.34 -13.09
C GLU A 80 -14.66 10.59 -11.83
N ASP A 81 -13.98 9.44 -11.97
CA ASP A 81 -13.54 8.63 -10.86
C ASP A 81 -12.50 9.36 -9.99
N LEU A 82 -11.58 10.13 -10.61
CA LEU A 82 -10.60 10.94 -9.89
C LEU A 82 -11.24 11.89 -8.87
N SER A 83 -12.44 12.40 -9.16
CA SER A 83 -13.19 13.25 -8.22
C SER A 83 -13.73 12.48 -7.01
N ARG A 84 -13.70 11.14 -7.07
CA ARG A 84 -14.23 10.22 -6.04
C ARG A 84 -13.14 9.37 -5.39
N ILE A 85 -11.87 9.74 -5.58
CA ILE A 85 -10.71 9.06 -5.00
C ILE A 85 -10.19 9.82 -3.80
N ALA A 86 -9.90 9.10 -2.72
CA ALA A 86 -9.12 9.58 -1.60
C ALA A 86 -7.87 8.70 -1.41
N TYR A 87 -6.76 9.33 -1.07
CA TYR A 87 -5.53 8.67 -0.66
C TYR A 87 -5.24 9.05 0.79
N ILE A 88 -5.02 8.07 1.64
CA ILE A 88 -4.75 8.23 3.06
C ILE A 88 -3.37 7.66 3.34
N LYS A 89 -2.51 8.44 3.97
CA LYS A 89 -1.22 7.95 4.46
C LYS A 89 -1.35 7.68 5.96
N ALA A 90 -1.42 6.40 6.34
CA ALA A 90 -1.53 6.01 7.74
C ALA A 90 -0.23 6.31 8.50
N ARG A 91 -0.38 6.69 9.76
CA ARG A 91 0.71 7.02 10.68
C ARG A 91 0.61 6.14 11.93
N ARG A 92 1.70 5.99 12.67
CA ARG A 92 1.72 5.27 13.96
C ARG A 92 0.81 5.86 15.03
N THR A 93 0.46 7.14 14.89
CA THR A 93 -0.47 7.85 15.79
C THR A 93 -1.94 7.63 15.44
N ASP A 94 -2.21 7.10 14.24
CA ASP A 94 -3.57 6.85 13.77
C ASP A 94 -4.07 5.51 14.33
N ASN A 95 -5.38 5.38 14.42
CA ASN A 95 -6.03 4.15 14.86
C ASN A 95 -7.30 3.87 14.03
N MET A 96 -7.82 2.66 14.16
CA MET A 96 -8.99 2.23 13.38
C MET A 96 -10.26 3.02 13.70
N ALA A 97 -10.38 3.58 14.90
CA ALA A 97 -11.53 4.44 15.25
C ALA A 97 -11.48 5.77 14.47
N MET A 98 -10.30 6.40 14.32
CA MET A 98 -10.10 7.60 13.48
C MET A 98 -10.37 7.26 12.02
N MET A 99 -9.77 6.16 11.53
CA MET A 99 -9.96 5.69 10.16
C MET A 99 -11.43 5.44 9.84
N ASN A 100 -12.17 4.80 10.72
CA ASN A 100 -13.61 4.55 10.55
C ASN A 100 -14.42 5.84 10.43
N ARG A 101 -14.13 6.85 11.28
CA ARG A 101 -14.81 8.15 11.22
C ARG A 101 -14.53 8.86 9.88
N ASP A 102 -13.31 8.84 9.42
CA ASP A 102 -12.92 9.51 8.18
C ASP A 102 -13.44 8.78 6.95
N LEU A 103 -13.42 7.45 6.93
CA LEU A 103 -14.03 6.66 5.86
C LEU A 103 -15.54 6.89 5.75
N LYS A 104 -16.25 7.04 6.87
CA LYS A 104 -17.68 7.40 6.87
C LYS A 104 -17.91 8.79 6.28
N LYS A 105 -17.05 9.78 6.60
CA LYS A 105 -17.13 11.13 6.03
C LYS A 105 -16.87 11.07 4.52
N LEU A 106 -15.84 10.34 4.08
CA LEU A 106 -15.52 10.13 2.68
C LEU A 106 -16.68 9.49 1.91
N PHE A 107 -17.25 8.41 2.45
CA PHE A 107 -18.39 7.72 1.84
C PHE A 107 -19.59 8.66 1.67
N ASN A 108 -19.95 9.39 2.71
CA ASN A 108 -21.06 10.34 2.69
C ASN A 108 -20.81 11.53 1.73
N ALA A 109 -19.56 11.92 1.53
CA ALA A 109 -19.15 12.92 0.55
C ALA A 109 -19.12 12.40 -0.90
N GLY A 110 -19.38 11.11 -1.12
CA GLY A 110 -19.49 10.50 -2.45
C GLY A 110 -18.22 9.85 -2.96
N PHE A 111 -17.16 9.73 -2.13
CA PHE A 111 -15.96 8.99 -2.51
C PHE A 111 -16.27 7.50 -2.64
N ARG A 112 -15.61 6.84 -3.60
CA ARG A 112 -15.85 5.42 -3.92
C ARG A 112 -14.56 4.60 -4.00
N TYR A 113 -13.43 5.26 -4.15
CA TYR A 113 -12.12 4.62 -4.21
C TYR A 113 -11.26 5.19 -3.09
N VAL A 114 -10.74 4.34 -2.22
CA VAL A 114 -9.86 4.76 -1.13
C VAL A 114 -8.59 3.92 -1.16
N PHE A 115 -7.47 4.60 -1.22
CA PHE A 115 -6.15 4.01 -1.14
C PHE A 115 -5.56 4.38 0.22
N ILE A 116 -5.22 3.38 1.03
CA ILE A 116 -4.65 3.58 2.36
C ILE A 116 -3.25 3.00 2.36
N ASP A 117 -2.26 3.86 2.49
CA ASP A 117 -0.85 3.50 2.46
C ASP A 117 -0.29 3.33 3.87
N GLU A 118 0.60 2.33 4.03
CA GLU A 118 1.24 1.95 5.28
C GLU A 118 0.24 1.65 6.42
N VAL A 119 -0.88 1.00 6.10
CA VAL A 119 -1.97 0.70 7.04
C VAL A 119 -1.52 -0.12 8.25
N THR A 120 -0.52 -0.96 8.10
CA THR A 120 0.07 -1.78 9.17
C THR A 120 0.84 -0.99 10.22
N LEU A 121 1.01 0.32 10.04
CA LEU A 121 1.56 1.19 11.09
C LEU A 121 0.58 1.42 12.25
N MET A 122 -0.73 1.25 12.02
CA MET A 122 -1.73 1.35 13.08
C MET A 122 -1.71 0.10 13.94
N GLU A 123 -1.58 0.28 15.27
CA GLU A 123 -1.45 -0.83 16.23
C GLU A 123 -2.67 -1.77 16.23
N ASP A 124 -3.86 -1.20 16.03
CA ASP A 124 -5.13 -1.92 16.05
C ASP A 124 -5.60 -2.39 14.65
N PHE A 125 -4.72 -2.35 13.64
CA PHE A 125 -5.05 -2.77 12.27
C PHE A 125 -5.40 -4.25 12.18
N ILE A 126 -4.56 -5.12 12.77
CA ILE A 126 -4.69 -6.57 12.65
C ILE A 126 -6.08 -7.03 13.14
N ASP A 127 -6.48 -6.59 14.32
CA ASP A 127 -7.73 -7.02 14.98
C ASP A 127 -8.99 -6.34 14.43
N SER A 128 -8.82 -5.32 13.61
CA SER A 128 -9.93 -4.51 13.12
C SER A 128 -10.01 -4.45 11.60
N ALA A 129 -9.21 -5.24 10.89
CA ALA A 129 -9.12 -5.21 9.43
C ALA A 129 -10.45 -5.58 8.74
N ALA A 130 -11.30 -6.39 9.38
CA ALA A 130 -12.63 -6.73 8.90
C ALA A 130 -13.52 -5.49 8.65
N LEU A 131 -13.29 -4.38 9.35
CA LEU A 131 -14.03 -3.14 9.13
C LEU A 131 -14.01 -2.69 7.66
N PHE A 132 -12.88 -2.83 7.00
CA PHE A 132 -12.72 -2.40 5.61
C PHE A 132 -13.57 -3.22 4.65
N SER A 133 -13.66 -4.55 4.85
CA SER A 133 -14.48 -5.43 4.03
C SER A 133 -15.95 -5.40 4.41
N ASP A 134 -16.25 -5.60 5.68
CA ASP A 134 -17.62 -5.82 6.18
C ASP A 134 -18.48 -4.57 6.14
N VAL A 135 -17.88 -3.41 6.30
CA VAL A 135 -18.61 -2.15 6.29
C VAL A 135 -18.42 -1.45 4.95
N PHE A 136 -17.22 -1.05 4.62
CA PHE A 136 -17.01 -0.13 3.51
C PHE A 136 -17.02 -0.79 2.13
N ALA A 137 -16.42 -1.97 1.96
CA ALA A 137 -16.48 -2.66 0.68
C ALA A 137 -17.90 -3.13 0.35
N THR A 138 -18.65 -3.64 1.31
CA THR A 138 -20.07 -4.01 1.14
C THR A 138 -20.95 -2.81 0.79
N MET A 139 -20.60 -1.60 1.25
CA MET A 139 -21.26 -0.35 0.86
C MET A 139 -20.86 0.13 -0.55
N GLY A 140 -20.03 -0.60 -1.27
CA GLY A 140 -19.62 -0.30 -2.63
C GLY A 140 -18.37 0.56 -2.76
N MET A 141 -17.57 0.71 -1.71
CA MET A 141 -16.25 1.34 -1.79
C MET A 141 -15.21 0.33 -2.30
N LYS A 142 -14.33 0.75 -3.19
CA LYS A 142 -13.11 0.03 -3.54
C LYS A 142 -11.99 0.49 -2.62
N ILE A 143 -11.47 -0.42 -1.80
CA ILE A 143 -10.45 -0.11 -0.80
C ILE A 143 -9.17 -0.87 -1.14
N VAL A 144 -8.08 -0.15 -1.28
CA VAL A 144 -6.74 -0.70 -1.46
C VAL A 144 -5.94 -0.37 -0.22
N LEU A 145 -5.50 -1.38 0.50
CA LEU A 145 -4.64 -1.29 1.67
C LEU A 145 -3.22 -1.64 1.25
N SER A 146 -2.25 -0.78 1.54
CA SER A 146 -0.85 -1.07 1.25
C SER A 146 0.04 -0.95 2.47
N GLY A 147 1.18 -1.62 2.42
CA GLY A 147 2.19 -1.55 3.46
C GLY A 147 3.39 -2.46 3.21
N THR A 148 4.43 -2.24 3.98
CA THR A 148 5.69 -2.99 3.90
C THR A 148 5.72 -4.18 4.84
N ASP A 149 4.83 -4.24 5.80
CA ASP A 149 4.76 -5.29 6.80
C ASP A 149 3.94 -6.49 6.29
N SER A 150 4.63 -7.45 5.69
CA SER A 150 4.00 -8.67 5.17
C SER A 150 3.41 -9.56 6.27
N LEU A 151 4.00 -9.56 7.47
CA LEU A 151 3.49 -10.36 8.59
C LEU A 151 2.17 -9.78 9.11
N GLY A 152 2.08 -8.44 9.27
CA GLY A 152 0.84 -7.79 9.69
C GLY A 152 -0.32 -8.06 8.73
N PHE A 153 -0.07 -8.01 7.42
CA PHE A 153 -1.08 -8.38 6.44
C PHE A 153 -1.45 -9.86 6.48
N TRP A 154 -0.47 -10.74 6.68
CA TRP A 154 -0.74 -12.17 6.80
C TRP A 154 -1.62 -12.48 8.01
N LEU A 155 -1.31 -11.90 9.17
CA LEU A 155 -2.11 -12.04 10.40
C LEU A 155 -3.53 -11.50 10.18
N ALA A 156 -3.67 -10.29 9.62
CA ALA A 156 -4.98 -9.70 9.33
C ALA A 156 -5.80 -10.54 8.33
N MET A 157 -5.15 -11.16 7.34
CA MET A 157 -5.84 -12.08 6.41
C MET A 157 -6.32 -13.34 7.11
N ASP A 158 -5.53 -13.90 8.00
CA ASP A 158 -5.85 -15.13 8.70
C ASP A 158 -6.96 -14.95 9.74
N GLU A 159 -6.93 -13.86 10.50
CA GLU A 159 -7.83 -13.62 11.62
C GLU A 159 -9.13 -12.90 11.20
N GLU A 160 -9.03 -11.86 10.36
CA GLU A 160 -10.11 -10.91 10.14
C GLU A 160 -10.69 -10.91 8.71
N LEU A 161 -9.84 -11.05 7.69
CA LEU A 161 -10.27 -10.85 6.31
C LEU A 161 -10.64 -12.15 5.59
N TYR A 162 -10.09 -13.30 5.99
CA TYR A 162 -10.32 -14.59 5.35
C TYR A 162 -10.31 -14.50 3.80
N ASP A 163 -11.40 -14.90 3.14
CA ASP A 163 -11.58 -14.84 1.69
C ASP A 163 -12.10 -13.47 1.18
N ARG A 164 -12.26 -12.47 2.08
CA ARG A 164 -12.73 -11.11 1.77
C ARG A 164 -11.61 -10.16 1.33
N ALA A 165 -10.43 -10.69 1.07
CA ALA A 165 -9.30 -9.94 0.56
C ALA A 165 -8.80 -10.52 -0.77
N LYS A 166 -8.37 -9.62 -1.67
CA LYS A 166 -7.54 -9.95 -2.83
C LYS A 166 -6.12 -9.49 -2.53
N SER A 167 -5.21 -10.42 -2.32
CA SER A 167 -3.82 -10.10 -2.02
C SER A 167 -2.97 -9.97 -3.30
N ILE A 168 -2.15 -8.94 -3.34
CA ILE A 168 -1.11 -8.70 -4.34
C ILE A 168 0.21 -8.55 -3.58
N HIS A 169 1.03 -9.57 -3.63
CA HIS A 169 2.31 -9.58 -2.94
C HIS A 169 3.41 -9.10 -3.89
N THR A 170 4.02 -7.95 -3.58
CA THR A 170 5.17 -7.43 -4.30
C THR A 170 6.44 -8.04 -3.71
N THR A 171 6.99 -9.03 -4.42
CA THR A 171 8.31 -9.60 -4.11
C THR A 171 9.43 -8.72 -4.67
N PHE A 172 10.68 -9.12 -4.46
CA PHE A 172 11.79 -8.61 -5.27
C PHE A 172 11.45 -8.70 -6.75
N ILE A 173 11.86 -7.68 -7.51
CA ILE A 173 11.53 -7.58 -8.93
C ILE A 173 12.36 -8.64 -9.69
N PRO A 174 11.74 -9.57 -10.43
CA PRO A 174 12.49 -10.53 -11.23
C PRO A 174 13.40 -9.82 -12.24
N TYR A 175 14.57 -10.40 -12.56
CA TYR A 175 15.58 -9.76 -13.43
C TYR A 175 15.00 -9.25 -14.77
N ARG A 176 14.18 -10.05 -15.44
CA ARG A 176 13.56 -9.64 -16.72
C ARG A 176 12.63 -8.44 -16.56
N GLU A 177 11.86 -8.41 -15.49
CA GLU A 177 10.98 -7.27 -15.16
C GLU A 177 11.83 -6.04 -14.79
N TYR A 178 12.90 -6.24 -14.01
CA TYR A 178 13.83 -5.20 -13.59
C TYR A 178 14.50 -4.53 -14.81
N SER A 179 15.06 -5.32 -15.72
CA SER A 179 15.64 -4.83 -16.96
C SER A 179 14.63 -4.02 -17.79
N ARG A 180 13.42 -4.52 -17.95
CA ARG A 180 12.34 -3.81 -18.65
C ARG A 180 11.92 -2.51 -17.98
N LEU A 181 11.85 -2.48 -16.64
CA LEU A 181 11.41 -1.30 -15.87
C LEU A 181 12.45 -0.18 -15.87
N LEU A 182 13.72 -0.55 -15.71
CA LEU A 182 14.82 0.40 -15.47
C LEU A 182 15.75 0.58 -16.66
N GLY A 183 15.63 -0.27 -17.71
CA GLY A 183 16.55 -0.26 -18.84
C GLY A 183 17.96 -0.75 -18.46
N ILE A 184 18.10 -1.55 -17.40
CA ILE A 184 19.38 -2.04 -16.89
C ILE A 184 19.50 -3.53 -17.22
N ASP A 185 20.46 -3.89 -18.06
CA ASP A 185 20.69 -5.27 -18.48
C ASP A 185 21.89 -5.93 -17.77
N SER A 186 22.50 -5.24 -16.81
CA SER A 186 23.60 -5.76 -16.01
C SER A 186 23.11 -6.64 -14.86
N ILE A 187 23.53 -7.89 -14.84
CA ILE A 187 23.25 -8.82 -13.74
C ILE A 187 23.96 -8.36 -12.45
N ASP A 188 25.16 -7.80 -12.55
CA ASP A 188 25.90 -7.29 -11.38
C ASP A 188 25.17 -6.13 -10.71
N GLU A 189 24.59 -5.22 -11.51
CA GLU A 189 23.76 -4.15 -10.98
C GLU A 189 22.47 -4.67 -10.35
N TYR A 190 21.81 -5.64 -11.00
CA TYR A 190 20.64 -6.28 -10.44
C TYR A 190 20.93 -6.92 -9.07
N ILE A 191 22.03 -7.66 -8.93
CA ILE A 191 22.45 -8.28 -7.66
C ILE A 191 22.75 -7.18 -6.62
N ARG A 192 23.48 -6.13 -7.01
CA ARG A 192 23.84 -5.02 -6.12
C ARG A 192 22.62 -4.30 -5.51
N TYR A 193 21.57 -4.16 -6.29
CA TYR A 193 20.34 -3.50 -5.82
C TYR A 193 19.25 -4.48 -5.36
N GLY A 194 19.53 -5.77 -5.39
CA GLY A 194 18.67 -6.83 -4.84
C GLY A 194 17.27 -6.87 -5.45
N GLY A 195 17.10 -6.52 -6.73
CA GLY A 195 15.81 -6.50 -7.39
C GLY A 195 14.83 -5.47 -6.78
N THR A 196 15.35 -4.33 -6.32
CA THR A 196 14.55 -3.19 -5.85
C THR A 196 14.62 -2.03 -6.84
N LEU A 197 13.69 -1.08 -6.78
CA LEU A 197 13.68 0.09 -7.68
C LEU A 197 14.74 1.15 -7.33
N ARG A 198 15.60 0.90 -6.37
CA ARG A 198 16.58 1.87 -5.89
C ARG A 198 17.66 2.25 -6.92
N ALA A 199 17.92 1.40 -7.90
CA ALA A 199 18.92 1.65 -8.95
C ALA A 199 18.52 2.74 -9.95
N GLY A 200 17.21 3.02 -10.08
CA GLY A 200 16.74 4.10 -10.91
C GLY A 200 16.49 5.34 -10.03
N GLU A 201 16.75 6.53 -10.52
CA GLU A 201 16.36 7.81 -9.91
C GLU A 201 14.82 7.96 -9.72
N LEU A 202 14.14 6.82 -9.60
CA LEU A 202 12.68 6.69 -9.46
C LEU A 202 12.19 6.80 -8.01
N ALA A 203 13.05 7.07 -7.07
CA ALA A 203 12.69 7.49 -5.72
C ALA A 203 12.19 8.94 -5.75
N PHE A 204 11.02 9.15 -6.34
CA PHE A 204 10.40 10.49 -6.50
C PHE A 204 10.00 11.16 -5.18
N ASP A 205 10.18 10.50 -4.05
CA ASP A 205 9.66 10.97 -2.77
C ASP A 205 10.71 11.36 -1.73
N ASP A 206 11.98 11.05 -1.96
CA ASP A 206 13.05 11.44 -1.03
C ASP A 206 14.03 12.37 -1.75
N GLU A 207 13.91 13.65 -1.49
CA GLU A 207 14.92 14.66 -1.87
C GLU A 207 16.29 14.39 -1.21
N ASP A 208 16.36 13.45 -0.24
CA ASP A 208 17.56 13.13 0.56
C ASP A 208 18.23 11.80 0.26
N VAL A 209 17.81 11.07 -0.78
CA VAL A 209 18.46 9.78 -1.09
C VAL A 209 19.77 10.01 -1.83
N ASN A 210 20.86 10.11 -1.09
CA ASN A 210 22.20 9.97 -1.64
C ASN A 210 22.31 8.63 -2.38
N ALA A 211 22.78 8.65 -3.65
CA ALA A 211 23.03 7.47 -4.47
C ALA A 211 24.01 6.44 -3.83
N GLN A 212 24.55 6.79 -2.65
CA GLN A 212 25.44 5.94 -1.86
C GLN A 212 24.74 4.87 -1.04
N ASP A 213 23.40 4.95 -0.87
CA ASP A 213 22.62 4.04 -0.01
C ASP A 213 21.93 2.89 -0.75
N ALA A 214 22.57 2.26 -1.72
CA ALA A 214 22.05 1.04 -2.34
C ALA A 214 21.86 -0.06 -1.29
N SER A 215 20.68 -0.70 -1.26
CA SER A 215 20.25 -1.61 -0.18
C SER A 215 21.15 -2.83 0.02
N PHE A 216 21.90 -3.23 -1.00
CA PHE A 216 22.75 -4.42 -1.01
C PHE A 216 24.15 -4.12 -1.56
N ARG A 217 24.62 -2.90 -1.40
CA ARG A 217 25.92 -2.47 -1.91
C ARG A 217 27.08 -3.14 -1.16
N ASP A 218 26.95 -3.30 0.14
CA ASP A 218 27.90 -3.86 1.06
C ASP A 218 27.18 -4.52 2.26
N ASP A 219 27.94 -5.16 3.14
CA ASP A 219 27.40 -5.86 4.30
C ASP A 219 26.64 -4.93 5.27
N GLU A 220 27.07 -3.68 5.41
CA GLU A 220 26.44 -2.73 6.31
C GLU A 220 25.09 -2.26 5.77
N SER A 221 25.01 -1.90 4.49
CA SER A 221 23.77 -1.51 3.86
C SER A 221 22.78 -2.67 3.78
N THR A 222 23.25 -3.89 3.56
CA THR A 222 22.45 -5.12 3.60
C THR A 222 21.86 -5.36 4.99
N ARG A 223 22.68 -5.28 6.04
CA ARG A 223 22.22 -5.40 7.43
C ARG A 223 21.19 -4.34 7.78
N ARG A 224 21.46 -3.08 7.41
CA ARG A 224 20.53 -1.97 7.63
C ARG A 224 19.18 -2.20 6.94
N TYR A 225 19.20 -2.70 5.70
CA TYR A 225 17.97 -3.04 4.99
C TYR A 225 17.20 -4.16 5.70
N ILE A 226 17.88 -5.26 6.07
CA ILE A 226 17.25 -6.37 6.79
C ILE A 226 16.67 -5.89 8.11
N ASP A 227 17.43 -5.13 8.89
CA ASP A 227 16.99 -4.63 10.19
C ASP A 227 15.79 -3.69 10.07
N THR A 228 15.82 -2.77 9.12
CA THR A 228 14.76 -1.75 8.99
C THR A 228 13.54 -2.23 8.22
N ALA A 229 13.72 -2.99 7.14
CA ALA A 229 12.63 -3.38 6.26
C ALA A 229 12.00 -4.74 6.62
N ILE A 230 12.69 -5.56 7.40
CA ILE A 230 12.23 -6.90 7.76
C ILE A 230 12.08 -7.03 9.29
N CYS A 231 13.19 -6.97 10.03
CA CYS A 231 13.16 -7.25 11.48
C CYS A 231 12.26 -6.30 12.26
N LYS A 232 12.35 -4.99 12.02
CA LYS A 232 11.50 -4.01 12.72
C LYS A 232 10.01 -4.15 12.39
N ASN A 233 9.69 -4.52 11.16
CA ASN A 233 8.30 -4.77 10.78
C ASN A 233 7.76 -6.04 11.45
N ILE A 234 8.54 -7.12 11.48
CA ILE A 234 8.18 -8.34 12.19
C ILE A 234 7.98 -8.06 13.69
N GLN A 235 8.91 -7.34 14.33
CA GLN A 235 8.80 -6.97 15.73
C GLN A 235 7.57 -6.11 16.02
N HIS A 236 7.26 -5.16 15.14
CA HIS A 236 6.07 -4.33 15.27
C HIS A 236 4.79 -5.16 15.19
N SER A 237 4.63 -6.02 14.18
CA SER A 237 3.45 -6.86 14.02
C SER A 237 3.27 -7.84 15.16
N LEU A 238 4.34 -8.46 15.64
CA LEU A 238 4.27 -9.35 16.80
C LEU A 238 3.83 -8.60 18.06
N ALA A 239 4.37 -7.41 18.30
CA ALA A 239 3.98 -6.59 19.45
C ALA A 239 2.49 -6.18 19.39
N CYS A 240 1.98 -5.82 18.21
CA CYS A 240 0.56 -5.53 18.01
C CYS A 240 -0.31 -6.76 18.26
N TYR A 241 0.09 -7.91 17.74
CA TYR A 241 -0.63 -9.17 17.89
C TYR A 241 -0.68 -9.64 19.36
N GLU A 242 0.43 -9.52 20.08
CA GLU A 242 0.50 -9.88 21.51
C GLU A 242 -0.32 -8.92 22.39
N SER A 243 -0.36 -7.63 22.06
CA SER A 243 -1.15 -6.65 22.81
C SER A 243 -2.66 -6.86 22.67
N ALA A 244 -3.09 -7.52 21.60
CA ALA A 244 -4.48 -7.94 21.41
C ALA A 244 -4.90 -9.15 22.30
N GLY A 245 -4.00 -9.67 23.12
CA GLY A 245 -4.27 -10.79 24.03
C GLY A 245 -4.19 -12.16 23.38
N ILE A 246 -3.71 -12.23 22.13
CA ILE A 246 -3.47 -13.48 21.41
C ILE A 246 -2.02 -13.85 21.59
N SER A 247 -1.75 -15.00 22.23
CA SER A 247 -0.36 -15.47 22.44
C SER A 247 0.27 -15.86 21.11
N ALA A 248 1.10 -14.97 20.55
CA ALA A 248 1.79 -15.16 19.28
C ALA A 248 2.63 -16.45 19.23
N THR A 249 3.14 -16.90 20.37
CA THR A 249 3.97 -18.12 20.48
C THR A 249 3.22 -19.40 20.13
N CYS A 250 1.93 -19.50 20.40
CA CYS A 250 1.16 -20.71 20.13
C CYS A 250 0.74 -20.81 18.64
N THR A 251 0.31 -19.71 18.05
CA THR A 251 -0.26 -19.72 16.69
C THR A 251 0.81 -19.77 15.60
N LEU A 252 1.93 -19.07 15.77
CA LEU A 252 3.05 -19.11 14.81
C LEU A 252 3.74 -20.47 14.76
N CYS A 253 3.99 -21.10 15.94
CA CYS A 253 4.59 -22.43 16.01
C CYS A 253 3.70 -23.50 15.38
N MET A 254 2.39 -23.50 15.62
CA MET A 254 1.47 -24.47 15.02
C MET A 254 1.36 -24.39 13.50
N LYS A 255 1.57 -23.20 12.91
CA LYS A 255 1.44 -22.99 11.45
C LYS A 255 2.75 -23.15 10.68
N LEU A 256 3.90 -23.19 11.35
CA LEU A 256 5.18 -23.52 10.74
C LEU A 256 5.43 -25.05 10.71
N GLU A 257 4.63 -25.83 11.43
CA GLU A 257 4.70 -27.30 11.47
C GLU A 257 3.66 -28.00 10.56
N SER A 258 2.77 -27.23 9.93
CA SER A 258 1.76 -27.73 8.97
C SER A 258 2.13 -27.37 7.53
#